data_f8571a296b6698d2b9f9ebfdee671101
#
_entry.id   f8571a296b6698d2b9f9ebfdee671101
#
_cell.length_a   1.000
_cell.length_b   1.000
_cell.length_c   1.000
_cell.angle_alpha   90.00
_cell.angle_beta   90.00
_cell.angle_gamma   90.00
#
_symmetry.space_group_name_H-M   'P 1'
#
loop_
_entity.id
_entity.type
_entity.pdbx_description
1 polymer ?
#
loop_
_entity_poly.entity_id
_entity_poly.type
_entity_poly.pdbx_seq_one_letter_code
_entity_poly.pdbx_strand_id
1 'polypeptide(L)'
;MKELSPSILSAELSNIKQQLEQVKAAGIKYLHIDVMDGLFVPNITIGQPYIKSLRKLSDLIFDVHLMIEKPERYIESFAEAGADILTIHYEACTHLDRALHQIKDNGMKAGVTINPSTPINILSEVLPIADLVLVMSVNPGFGGQSFIENSVSKLEWLKEVRQKENYNYIIEVDGGVKTSNIEKISNAGAELFVAGSAVFNDKYIKENIDGLYKKIR
;
A
#
# COMPACT_ATOMS: atom_id res chain seq x y z
N MET A 1 -2.37 5.56 -14.96
CA MET A 1 -1.61 6.76 -14.49
C MET A 1 -0.75 6.28 -13.34
N LYS A 2 0.52 6.70 -13.24
CA LYS A 2 1.46 6.24 -12.21
C LYS A 2 1.48 7.24 -11.06
N GLU A 3 1.27 6.76 -9.82
CA GLU A 3 1.14 7.61 -8.63
C GLU A 3 2.02 7.10 -7.49
N LEU A 4 2.37 8.00 -6.57
CA LEU A 4 3.07 7.65 -5.34
C LEU A 4 2.06 7.55 -4.18
N SER A 5 2.29 6.62 -3.25
CA SER A 5 1.58 6.47 -1.97
C SER A 5 2.63 6.58 -0.84
N PRO A 6 2.96 7.80 -0.36
CA PRO A 6 3.92 7.97 0.72
C PRO A 6 3.46 7.25 1.99
N SER A 7 4.31 6.34 2.55
CA SER A 7 3.99 5.63 3.79
C SER A 7 4.36 6.46 5.02
N ILE A 8 3.37 6.73 5.87
CA ILE A 8 3.57 7.44 7.14
C ILE A 8 4.34 6.62 8.19
N LEU A 9 4.62 5.36 7.93
CA LEU A 9 5.52 4.55 8.77
C LEU A 9 6.91 5.19 8.92
N SER A 10 7.34 5.97 7.91
CA SER A 10 8.61 6.71 7.92
C SER A 10 8.45 8.19 8.26
N ALA A 11 7.24 8.66 8.52
CA ALA A 11 6.97 10.04 8.84
C ALA A 11 7.27 10.36 10.32
N GLU A 12 7.53 11.64 10.62
CA GLU A 12 7.61 12.12 12.00
C GLU A 12 6.19 12.34 12.56
N LEU A 13 5.69 11.37 13.32
CA LEU A 13 4.30 11.37 13.79
C LEU A 13 3.98 12.56 14.71
N SER A 14 4.96 13.10 15.42
CA SER A 14 4.79 14.31 16.25
C SER A 14 4.54 15.57 15.41
N ASN A 15 4.89 15.55 14.13
CA ASN A 15 4.73 16.67 13.18
C ASN A 15 3.93 16.28 11.92
N ILE A 16 3.08 15.27 12.03
CA ILE A 16 2.39 14.67 10.89
C ILE A 16 1.55 15.66 10.09
N LYS A 17 0.90 16.62 10.74
CA LYS A 17 0.09 17.64 10.07
C LYS A 17 0.89 18.42 9.02
N GLN A 18 2.06 18.95 9.42
CA GLN A 18 2.90 19.72 8.51
C GLN A 18 3.43 18.86 7.35
N GLN A 19 3.78 17.59 7.63
CA GLN A 19 4.25 16.68 6.60
C GLN A 19 3.14 16.30 5.60
N LEU A 20 1.90 16.12 6.05
CA LEU A 20 0.75 15.90 5.16
C LEU A 20 0.48 17.13 4.27
N GLU A 21 0.60 18.34 4.80
CA GLU A 21 0.50 19.57 4.01
C GLU A 21 1.56 19.64 2.91
N GLN A 22 2.81 19.26 3.22
CA GLN A 22 3.91 19.19 2.23
C GLN A 22 3.68 18.12 1.17
N VAL A 23 3.24 16.93 1.57
CA VAL A 23 2.89 15.83 0.67
C VAL A 23 1.78 16.24 -0.29
N LYS A 24 0.72 16.85 0.23
CA LYS A 24 -0.40 17.37 -0.58
C LYS A 24 0.05 18.49 -1.53
N ALA A 25 0.86 19.43 -1.06
CA ALA A 25 1.41 20.51 -1.89
C ALA A 25 2.32 19.99 -3.03
N ALA A 26 2.93 18.81 -2.88
CA ALA A 26 3.69 18.14 -3.92
C ALA A 26 2.82 17.37 -4.94
N GLY A 27 1.47 17.46 -4.83
CA GLY A 27 0.52 16.87 -5.78
C GLY A 27 0.26 15.37 -5.55
N ILE A 28 0.57 14.86 -4.38
CA ILE A 28 0.25 13.48 -3.98
C ILE A 28 -1.27 13.35 -3.77
N LYS A 29 -1.81 12.19 -4.15
CA LYS A 29 -3.22 11.84 -4.00
C LYS A 29 -3.47 10.75 -2.96
N TYR A 30 -2.51 9.85 -2.76
CA TYR A 30 -2.60 8.69 -1.88
C TYR A 30 -1.72 8.86 -0.65
N LEU A 31 -2.13 8.26 0.45
CA LEU A 31 -1.36 8.18 1.69
C LEU A 31 -1.37 6.74 2.19
N HIS A 32 -0.22 6.09 2.21
CA HIS A 32 -0.10 4.72 2.69
C HIS A 32 -0.01 4.69 4.22
N ILE A 33 -0.80 3.80 4.83
CA ILE A 33 -0.96 3.69 6.27
C ILE A 33 -0.77 2.23 6.70
N ASP A 34 0.39 1.94 7.24
CA ASP A 34 0.79 0.62 7.72
C ASP A 34 0.27 0.34 9.12
N VAL A 35 -0.68 -0.58 9.26
CA VAL A 35 -1.25 -1.03 10.53
C VAL A 35 -0.69 -2.38 10.93
N MET A 36 -0.06 -2.45 12.09
CA MET A 36 0.63 -3.65 12.60
C MET A 36 0.21 -3.94 14.04
N ASP A 37 -0.01 -5.22 14.35
CA ASP A 37 -0.54 -5.69 15.64
C ASP A 37 0.48 -6.40 16.55
N GLY A 38 1.72 -6.59 16.07
CA GLY A 38 2.75 -7.33 16.80
C GLY A 38 2.58 -8.85 16.78
N LEU A 39 1.58 -9.36 16.03
CA LEU A 39 1.33 -10.80 15.87
C LEU A 39 1.64 -11.27 14.46
N PHE A 40 1.02 -10.67 13.45
CA PHE A 40 1.33 -10.98 12.04
C PHE A 40 2.74 -10.54 11.66
N VAL A 41 3.18 -9.40 12.19
CA VAL A 41 4.57 -8.89 12.06
C VAL A 41 5.12 -8.50 13.44
N PRO A 42 6.46 -8.57 13.66
CA PRO A 42 7.06 -8.27 14.96
C PRO A 42 7.20 -6.76 15.24
N ASN A 43 6.17 -5.99 14.95
CA ASN A 43 6.09 -4.55 15.19
C ASN A 43 4.64 -4.16 15.49
N ILE A 44 4.47 -3.09 16.27
CA ILE A 44 3.16 -2.48 16.58
C ILE A 44 3.22 -1.03 16.10
N THR A 45 2.22 -0.58 15.33
CA THR A 45 2.19 0.78 14.82
C THR A 45 0.98 1.54 15.31
N ILE A 46 0.03 1.81 14.45
CA ILE A 46 -1.14 2.66 14.68
C ILE A 46 -2.42 1.87 14.38
N GLY A 47 -3.55 2.39 14.82
CA GLY A 47 -4.85 1.77 14.57
C GLY A 47 -5.93 2.79 14.22
N GLN A 48 -7.20 2.36 14.23
CA GLN A 48 -8.36 3.12 13.80
C GLN A 48 -8.49 4.51 14.45
N PRO A 49 -8.22 4.71 15.78
CA PRO A 49 -8.33 6.03 16.40
C PRO A 49 -7.37 7.05 15.80
N TYR A 50 -6.17 6.62 15.43
CA TYR A 50 -5.18 7.49 14.79
C TYR A 50 -5.59 7.82 13.35
N ILE A 51 -6.04 6.84 12.56
CA ILE A 51 -6.55 7.04 11.20
C ILE A 51 -7.73 8.02 11.18
N LYS A 52 -8.67 7.87 12.12
CA LYS A 52 -9.81 8.79 12.29
C LYS A 52 -9.36 10.22 12.61
N SER A 53 -8.24 10.36 13.31
CA SER A 53 -7.65 11.67 13.59
C SER A 53 -6.94 12.27 12.37
N LEU A 54 -6.23 11.45 11.60
CA LEU A 54 -5.60 11.85 10.33
C LEU A 54 -6.64 12.28 9.30
N ARG A 55 -7.79 11.59 9.22
CA ARG A 55 -8.88 11.93 8.29
C ARG A 55 -9.39 13.37 8.47
N LYS A 56 -9.35 13.89 9.69
CA LYS A 56 -9.70 15.29 9.97
C LYS A 56 -8.67 16.31 9.45
N LEU A 57 -7.46 15.85 9.16
CA LEU A 57 -6.34 16.67 8.72
C LEU A 57 -6.10 16.62 7.20
N SER A 58 -6.64 15.60 6.52
CA SER A 58 -6.32 15.34 5.11
C SER A 58 -7.49 14.73 4.34
N ASP A 59 -7.63 15.16 3.10
CA ASP A 59 -8.55 14.63 2.08
C ASP A 59 -7.87 13.68 1.07
N LEU A 60 -6.62 13.30 1.33
CA LEU A 60 -5.92 12.30 0.53
C LEU A 60 -6.66 10.94 0.58
N ILE A 61 -6.50 10.14 -0.46
CA ILE A 61 -6.99 8.75 -0.47
C ILE A 61 -6.16 7.96 0.54
N PHE A 62 -6.81 7.45 1.59
CA PHE A 62 -6.16 6.63 2.61
C PHE A 62 -6.10 5.17 2.15
N ASP A 63 -4.91 4.77 1.80
CA ASP A 63 -4.51 3.45 1.36
C ASP A 63 -4.01 2.68 2.59
N VAL A 64 -4.91 1.95 3.25
CA VAL A 64 -4.67 1.30 4.55
C VAL A 64 -4.26 -0.15 4.34
N HIS A 65 -3.04 -0.49 4.77
CA HIS A 65 -2.46 -1.82 4.67
C HIS A 65 -2.47 -2.50 6.04
N LEU A 66 -3.22 -3.61 6.16
CA LEU A 66 -3.36 -4.36 7.40
C LEU A 66 -2.38 -5.53 7.48
N MET A 67 -1.32 -5.35 8.25
CA MET A 67 -0.39 -6.39 8.68
C MET A 67 -0.79 -6.89 10.07
N ILE A 68 -1.99 -7.47 10.16
CA ILE A 68 -2.61 -7.93 11.42
C ILE A 68 -3.22 -9.32 11.25
N GLU A 69 -3.34 -10.06 12.35
CA GLU A 69 -4.05 -11.33 12.40
C GLU A 69 -5.56 -11.14 12.25
N LYS A 70 -6.20 -11.98 11.42
CA LYS A 70 -7.66 -12.03 11.23
C LYS A 70 -8.26 -10.65 10.89
N PRO A 71 -7.78 -9.98 9.82
CA PRO A 71 -8.17 -8.63 9.45
C PRO A 71 -9.68 -8.47 9.19
N GLU A 72 -10.38 -9.54 8.82
CA GLU A 72 -11.82 -9.56 8.58
C GLU A 72 -12.67 -9.11 9.78
N ARG A 73 -12.10 -9.15 10.98
CA ARG A 73 -12.78 -8.69 12.22
C ARG A 73 -12.86 -7.17 12.34
N TYR A 74 -12.04 -6.46 11.60
CA TYR A 74 -11.82 -5.02 11.78
C TYR A 74 -12.25 -4.18 10.57
N ILE A 75 -12.73 -4.80 9.49
CA ILE A 75 -13.07 -4.13 8.22
C ILE A 75 -14.01 -2.94 8.45
N GLU A 76 -15.14 -3.16 9.15
CA GLU A 76 -16.13 -2.11 9.44
C GLU A 76 -15.48 -0.94 10.21
N SER A 77 -14.68 -1.23 11.23
CA SER A 77 -14.04 -0.20 12.05
C SER A 77 -12.99 0.63 11.30
N PHE A 78 -12.34 0.07 10.27
CA PHE A 78 -11.44 0.82 9.39
C PHE A 78 -12.21 1.68 8.38
N ALA A 79 -13.37 1.23 7.89
CA ALA A 79 -14.28 2.05 7.09
C ALA A 79 -14.75 3.28 7.89
N GLU A 80 -15.22 3.07 9.13
CA GLU A 80 -15.63 4.15 10.04
C GLU A 80 -14.47 5.11 10.41
N ALA A 81 -13.24 4.62 10.40
CA ALA A 81 -12.06 5.45 10.62
C ALA A 81 -11.71 6.30 9.39
N GLY A 82 -12.25 5.98 8.22
CA GLY A 82 -12.09 6.74 6.97
C GLY A 82 -11.04 6.17 6.02
N ALA A 83 -10.81 4.86 6.01
CA ALA A 83 -10.06 4.19 4.96
C ALA A 83 -10.82 4.28 3.62
N ASP A 84 -10.12 4.56 2.53
CA ASP A 84 -10.68 4.56 1.17
C ASP A 84 -10.35 3.24 0.45
N ILE A 85 -9.16 2.70 0.71
CA ILE A 85 -8.69 1.40 0.26
C ILE A 85 -8.28 0.61 1.50
N LEU A 86 -8.67 -0.66 1.58
CA LEU A 86 -8.26 -1.55 2.65
C LEU A 86 -7.61 -2.79 2.06
N THR A 87 -6.31 -2.94 2.29
CA THR A 87 -5.50 -4.05 1.78
C THR A 87 -5.22 -5.05 2.91
N ILE A 88 -5.57 -6.32 2.67
CA ILE A 88 -5.38 -7.41 3.62
C ILE A 88 -4.45 -8.49 3.04
N HIS A 89 -3.67 -9.15 3.91
CA HIS A 89 -2.81 -10.25 3.53
C HIS A 89 -3.59 -11.54 3.28
N TYR A 90 -3.27 -12.23 2.18
CA TYR A 90 -3.73 -13.58 1.91
C TYR A 90 -3.44 -14.50 3.09
N GLU A 91 -2.25 -14.41 3.65
CA GLU A 91 -1.75 -15.28 4.72
C GLU A 91 -2.46 -15.04 6.07
N ALA A 92 -3.08 -13.88 6.25
CA ALA A 92 -3.76 -13.50 7.50
C ALA A 92 -5.27 -13.82 7.49
N CYS A 93 -5.83 -14.17 6.33
CA CYS A 93 -7.28 -14.30 6.13
C CYS A 93 -7.68 -15.69 5.63
N THR A 94 -8.44 -16.43 6.43
CA THR A 94 -8.89 -17.80 6.07
C THR A 94 -9.92 -17.80 4.93
N HIS A 95 -10.79 -16.80 4.85
CA HIS A 95 -11.86 -16.70 3.86
C HIS A 95 -11.72 -15.40 3.06
N LEU A 96 -10.67 -15.34 2.25
CA LEU A 96 -10.25 -14.12 1.55
C LEU A 96 -11.33 -13.55 0.64
N ASP A 97 -12.01 -14.39 -0.16
CA ASP A 97 -13.11 -13.97 -1.03
C ASP A 97 -14.20 -13.22 -0.24
N ARG A 98 -14.67 -13.82 0.85
CA ARG A 98 -15.67 -13.18 1.73
C ARG A 98 -15.18 -11.86 2.30
N ALA A 99 -13.91 -11.78 2.71
CA ALA A 99 -13.35 -10.57 3.30
C ALA A 99 -13.23 -9.44 2.28
N LEU A 100 -12.86 -9.73 1.02
CA LEU A 100 -12.81 -8.73 -0.05
C LEU A 100 -14.21 -8.19 -0.38
N HIS A 101 -15.23 -9.04 -0.41
CA HIS A 101 -16.62 -8.59 -0.55
C HIS A 101 -17.05 -7.72 0.62
N GLN A 102 -16.72 -8.12 1.86
CA GLN A 102 -17.03 -7.32 3.05
C GLN A 102 -16.37 -5.93 3.00
N ILE A 103 -15.13 -5.81 2.49
CA ILE A 103 -14.47 -4.50 2.27
C ILE A 103 -15.31 -3.64 1.31
N LYS A 104 -15.75 -4.21 0.19
CA LYS A 104 -16.59 -3.50 -0.79
C LYS A 104 -17.96 -3.11 -0.23
N ASP A 105 -18.60 -4.00 0.51
CA ASP A 105 -19.90 -3.74 1.15
C ASP A 105 -19.83 -2.59 2.17
N ASN A 106 -18.65 -2.34 2.73
CA ASN A 106 -18.38 -1.19 3.60
C ASN A 106 -17.91 0.06 2.82
N GLY A 107 -18.03 0.09 1.49
CA GLY A 107 -17.77 1.25 0.66
C GLY A 107 -16.30 1.54 0.35
N MET A 108 -15.38 0.66 0.74
CA MET A 108 -13.96 0.78 0.45
C MET A 108 -13.58 0.01 -0.82
N LYS A 109 -12.45 0.36 -1.43
CA LYS A 109 -11.81 -0.47 -2.45
C LYS A 109 -11.12 -1.65 -1.78
N ALA A 110 -11.33 -2.86 -2.33
CA ALA A 110 -10.77 -4.09 -1.80
C ALA A 110 -9.35 -4.33 -2.34
N GLY A 111 -8.37 -4.25 -1.45
CA GLY A 111 -6.97 -4.58 -1.71
C GLY A 111 -6.58 -5.96 -1.17
N VAL A 112 -5.72 -6.66 -1.88
CA VAL A 112 -5.13 -7.92 -1.44
C VAL A 112 -3.61 -7.90 -1.62
N THR A 113 -2.89 -8.50 -0.68
CA THR A 113 -1.43 -8.60 -0.74
C THR A 113 -0.93 -9.97 -0.34
N ILE A 114 0.31 -10.25 -0.71
CA ILE A 114 1.07 -11.45 -0.34
C ILE A 114 2.47 -11.11 0.14
N ASN A 115 3.01 -11.95 1.01
CA ASN A 115 4.40 -11.89 1.43
C ASN A 115 5.38 -12.21 0.27
N PRO A 116 6.65 -11.80 0.37
CA PRO A 116 7.65 -12.09 -0.67
C PRO A 116 7.80 -13.57 -1.01
N SER A 117 7.66 -14.47 -0.02
CA SER A 117 7.78 -15.93 -0.20
C SER A 117 6.53 -16.61 -0.78
N THR A 118 5.38 -15.93 -0.79
CA THR A 118 4.12 -16.51 -1.30
C THR A 118 4.06 -16.38 -2.83
N PRO A 119 3.74 -17.45 -3.56
CA PRO A 119 3.57 -17.38 -5.01
C PRO A 119 2.38 -16.50 -5.41
N ILE A 120 2.57 -15.62 -6.41
CA ILE A 120 1.52 -14.65 -6.80
C ILE A 120 0.26 -15.30 -7.39
N ASN A 121 0.40 -16.44 -8.05
CA ASN A 121 -0.72 -17.14 -8.68
C ASN A 121 -1.75 -17.69 -7.68
N ILE A 122 -1.45 -17.72 -6.38
CA ILE A 122 -2.42 -18.09 -5.34
C ILE A 122 -3.60 -17.13 -5.28
N LEU A 123 -3.44 -15.92 -5.81
CA LEU A 123 -4.48 -14.89 -5.87
C LEU A 123 -5.43 -15.04 -7.07
N SER A 124 -5.20 -16.00 -7.99
CA SER A 124 -5.94 -16.12 -9.25
C SER A 124 -7.46 -16.08 -9.09
N GLU A 125 -8.00 -16.74 -8.04
CA GLU A 125 -9.44 -16.83 -7.80
C GLU A 125 -10.06 -15.50 -7.30
N VAL A 126 -9.25 -14.60 -6.74
CA VAL A 126 -9.73 -13.32 -6.16
C VAL A 126 -9.36 -12.09 -7.00
N LEU A 127 -8.50 -12.23 -8.01
CA LEU A 127 -8.17 -11.12 -8.92
C LEU A 127 -9.39 -10.47 -9.58
N PRO A 128 -10.46 -11.22 -9.99
CA PRO A 128 -11.66 -10.61 -10.58
C PRO A 128 -12.40 -9.63 -9.68
N ILE A 129 -12.28 -9.79 -8.36
CA ILE A 129 -12.99 -8.98 -7.37
C ILE A 129 -12.10 -7.92 -6.70
N ALA A 130 -10.77 -8.06 -6.80
CA ALA A 130 -9.83 -7.10 -6.24
C ALA A 130 -9.86 -5.76 -7.01
N ASP A 131 -9.79 -4.66 -6.29
CA ASP A 131 -9.61 -3.31 -6.85
C ASP A 131 -8.14 -2.89 -6.82
N LEU A 132 -7.33 -3.53 -5.96
CA LEU A 132 -5.90 -3.30 -5.82
C LEU A 132 -5.19 -4.61 -5.44
N VAL A 133 -4.04 -4.85 -6.06
CA VAL A 133 -3.14 -5.96 -5.70
C VAL A 133 -1.79 -5.39 -5.33
N LEU A 134 -1.43 -5.51 -4.06
CA LEU A 134 -0.16 -5.06 -3.51
C LEU A 134 0.85 -6.20 -3.56
N VAL A 135 2.03 -5.94 -4.11
CA VAL A 135 3.17 -6.86 -4.07
C VAL A 135 4.15 -6.38 -3.00
N MET A 136 4.30 -7.16 -1.94
CA MET A 136 5.37 -6.91 -0.96
C MET A 136 6.72 -7.19 -1.59
N SER A 137 7.58 -6.19 -1.62
CA SER A 137 8.96 -6.27 -2.11
C SER A 137 10.01 -6.19 -0.98
N VAL A 138 9.55 -6.30 0.25
CA VAL A 138 10.33 -6.52 1.48
C VAL A 138 9.54 -7.45 2.39
N ASN A 139 10.15 -8.02 3.42
CA ASN A 139 9.38 -8.69 4.47
C ASN A 139 8.60 -7.63 5.27
N PRO A 140 7.27 -7.79 5.46
CA PRO A 140 6.47 -6.82 6.20
C PRO A 140 6.96 -6.60 7.63
N GLY A 141 6.72 -5.41 8.20
CA GLY A 141 6.98 -5.09 9.61
C GLY A 141 7.92 -3.91 9.86
N PHE A 142 8.84 -3.60 8.95
CA PHE A 142 9.80 -2.50 9.14
C PHE A 142 10.05 -1.73 7.85
N GLY A 143 10.22 -0.42 7.97
CA GLY A 143 10.63 0.44 6.87
C GLY A 143 12.13 0.36 6.56
N GLY A 144 12.56 0.96 5.45
CA GLY A 144 13.98 1.15 5.10
C GLY A 144 14.73 -0.09 4.58
N GLN A 145 14.04 -1.20 4.36
CA GLN A 145 14.63 -2.46 3.88
C GLN A 145 15.06 -2.37 2.40
N SER A 146 15.91 -3.32 1.99
CA SER A 146 16.33 -3.48 0.59
C SER A 146 15.23 -4.19 -0.22
N PHE A 147 15.03 -3.73 -1.44
CA PHE A 147 14.08 -4.30 -2.40
C PHE A 147 14.44 -5.77 -2.74
N ILE A 148 13.47 -6.65 -2.69
CA ILE A 148 13.59 -8.07 -3.07
C ILE A 148 13.33 -8.19 -4.57
N GLU A 149 14.36 -8.48 -5.35
CA GLU A 149 14.35 -8.50 -6.82
C GLU A 149 13.30 -9.47 -7.42
N ASN A 150 13.02 -10.59 -6.75
CA ASN A 150 12.01 -11.55 -7.21
C ASN A 150 10.58 -10.96 -7.29
N SER A 151 10.33 -9.82 -6.63
CA SER A 151 9.03 -9.12 -6.69
C SER A 151 8.74 -8.59 -8.10
N VAL A 152 9.77 -8.35 -8.91
CA VAL A 152 9.63 -7.88 -10.30
C VAL A 152 8.82 -8.88 -11.13
N SER A 153 9.15 -10.17 -11.05
CA SER A 153 8.42 -11.22 -11.79
C SER A 153 6.95 -11.34 -11.37
N LYS A 154 6.62 -11.02 -10.12
CA LYS A 154 5.23 -10.98 -9.65
C LYS A 154 4.44 -9.81 -10.25
N LEU A 155 5.08 -8.64 -10.37
CA LEU A 155 4.49 -7.46 -11.03
C LEU A 155 4.23 -7.73 -12.51
N GLU A 156 5.20 -8.34 -13.21
CA GLU A 156 5.08 -8.72 -14.61
C GLU A 156 3.91 -9.72 -14.81
N TRP A 157 3.83 -10.74 -13.97
CA TRP A 157 2.75 -11.71 -14.01
C TRP A 157 1.37 -11.05 -13.80
N LEU A 158 1.23 -10.17 -12.82
CA LEU A 158 -0.02 -9.43 -12.58
C LEU A 158 -0.41 -8.58 -13.79
N LYS A 159 0.55 -7.89 -14.40
CA LYS A 159 0.34 -7.09 -15.60
C LYS A 159 -0.17 -7.96 -16.76
N GLU A 160 0.45 -9.11 -17.00
CA GLU A 160 0.07 -10.05 -18.06
C GLU A 160 -1.32 -10.62 -17.84
N VAL A 161 -1.62 -11.12 -16.62
CA VAL A 161 -2.93 -11.67 -16.27
C VAL A 161 -4.01 -10.61 -16.38
N ARG A 162 -3.77 -9.40 -15.87
CA ARG A 162 -4.74 -8.29 -15.96
C ARG A 162 -5.09 -7.97 -17.41
N GLN A 163 -4.11 -7.93 -18.30
CA GLN A 163 -4.32 -7.66 -19.72
C GLN A 163 -5.08 -8.81 -20.41
N LYS A 164 -4.67 -10.05 -20.16
CA LYS A 164 -5.25 -11.25 -20.76
C LYS A 164 -6.72 -11.45 -20.37
N GLU A 165 -7.02 -11.29 -19.09
CA GLU A 165 -8.36 -11.55 -18.54
C GLU A 165 -9.24 -10.28 -18.47
N ASN A 166 -8.70 -9.12 -18.92
CA ASN A 166 -9.39 -7.81 -18.88
C ASN A 166 -9.85 -7.41 -17.47
N TYR A 167 -9.03 -7.67 -16.45
CA TYR A 167 -9.29 -7.25 -15.07
C TYR A 167 -8.93 -5.78 -14.88
N ASN A 168 -9.49 -5.16 -13.83
CA ASN A 168 -9.34 -3.71 -13.57
C ASN A 168 -8.84 -3.41 -12.17
N TYR A 169 -7.79 -4.10 -11.71
CA TYR A 169 -7.13 -3.79 -10.45
C TYR A 169 -5.90 -2.90 -10.66
N ILE A 170 -5.59 -2.09 -9.65
CA ILE A 170 -4.34 -1.33 -9.57
C ILE A 170 -3.23 -2.29 -9.11
N ILE A 171 -2.07 -2.23 -9.74
CA ILE A 171 -0.87 -2.96 -9.29
C ILE A 171 -0.05 -2.02 -8.42
N GLU A 172 0.06 -2.36 -7.14
CA GLU A 172 0.82 -1.62 -6.16
C GLU A 172 2.07 -2.39 -5.73
N VAL A 173 3.09 -1.68 -5.29
CA VAL A 173 4.33 -2.25 -4.75
C VAL A 173 4.71 -1.54 -3.46
N ASP A 174 5.07 -2.31 -2.42
CA ASP A 174 5.57 -1.78 -1.17
C ASP A 174 6.88 -2.46 -0.75
N GLY A 175 7.86 -1.60 -0.44
CA GLY A 175 9.14 -1.99 0.12
C GLY A 175 10.35 -1.65 -0.75
N GLY A 176 11.27 -0.86 -0.19
CA GLY A 176 12.56 -0.56 -0.80
C GLY A 176 12.51 0.24 -2.11
N VAL A 177 11.39 0.91 -2.41
CA VAL A 177 11.23 1.78 -3.59
C VAL A 177 12.09 3.02 -3.43
N LYS A 178 12.93 3.29 -4.44
CA LYS A 178 13.87 4.42 -4.50
C LYS A 178 13.98 4.98 -5.92
N THR A 179 14.55 6.16 -6.08
CA THR A 179 14.85 6.75 -7.40
C THR A 179 15.72 5.86 -8.31
N SER A 180 16.53 4.98 -7.71
CA SER A 180 17.41 4.06 -8.44
C SER A 180 16.71 2.84 -9.05
N ASN A 181 15.53 2.45 -8.55
CA ASN A 181 14.84 1.23 -8.99
C ASN A 181 13.39 1.46 -9.45
N ILE A 182 12.76 2.59 -9.13
CA ILE A 182 11.34 2.85 -9.40
C ILE A 182 10.99 2.76 -10.90
N GLU A 183 11.90 3.14 -11.80
CA GLU A 183 11.71 3.02 -13.25
C GLU A 183 11.59 1.55 -13.68
N LYS A 184 12.47 0.67 -13.18
CA LYS A 184 12.41 -0.77 -13.39
C LYS A 184 11.10 -1.36 -12.89
N ILE A 185 10.71 -1.02 -11.66
CA ILE A 185 9.48 -1.47 -11.01
C ILE A 185 8.25 -1.03 -11.80
N SER A 186 8.26 0.21 -12.28
CA SER A 186 7.21 0.78 -13.11
C SER A 186 7.06 0.06 -14.46
N ASN A 187 8.19 -0.28 -15.11
CA ASN A 187 8.19 -1.02 -16.38
C ASN A 187 7.66 -2.45 -16.20
N ALA A 188 7.89 -3.06 -15.04
CA ALA A 188 7.34 -4.37 -14.68
C ALA A 188 5.81 -4.37 -14.49
N GLY A 189 5.18 -3.20 -14.34
CA GLY A 189 3.72 -3.11 -14.30
C GLY A 189 3.13 -2.39 -13.10
N ALA A 190 3.94 -1.98 -12.10
CA ALA A 190 3.44 -1.21 -10.97
C ALA A 190 2.93 0.18 -11.41
N GLU A 191 1.83 0.61 -10.81
CA GLU A 191 1.14 1.87 -11.07
C GLU A 191 1.03 2.74 -9.81
N LEU A 192 1.00 2.12 -8.62
CA LEU A 192 1.02 2.78 -7.32
C LEU A 192 2.28 2.33 -6.57
N PHE A 193 3.04 3.29 -6.07
CA PHE A 193 4.36 3.03 -5.48
C PHE A 193 4.38 3.52 -4.04
N VAL A 194 4.45 2.59 -3.09
CA VAL A 194 4.62 2.94 -1.69
C VAL A 194 6.07 3.35 -1.46
N ALA A 195 6.24 4.57 -0.93
CA ALA A 195 7.56 5.14 -0.66
C ALA A 195 7.58 5.79 0.74
N GLY A 196 8.21 5.14 1.69
CA GLY A 196 8.40 5.66 3.05
C GLY A 196 9.65 6.51 3.15
N SER A 197 10.79 5.90 3.49
CA SER A 197 12.07 6.59 3.69
C SER A 197 12.60 7.33 2.46
N ALA A 198 12.14 6.99 1.26
CA ALA A 198 12.49 7.72 0.05
C ALA A 198 11.77 9.07 -0.06
N VAL A 199 10.66 9.28 0.68
CA VAL A 199 9.91 10.53 0.75
C VAL A 199 10.19 11.26 2.06
N PHE A 200 10.01 10.58 3.20
CA PHE A 200 10.16 11.15 4.54
C PHE A 200 11.60 10.99 5.03
N ASN A 201 12.55 11.63 4.33
CA ASN A 201 13.92 11.76 4.78
C ASN A 201 14.24 13.23 5.03
N ASP A 202 14.55 13.58 6.26
CA ASP A 202 14.96 14.89 6.78
C ASP A 202 14.09 16.10 6.35
N LYS A 203 14.40 16.85 5.29
CA LYS A 203 13.79 18.18 5.10
C LYS A 203 13.19 18.43 3.71
N TYR A 204 13.27 17.48 2.79
CA TYR A 204 13.04 17.75 1.38
C TYR A 204 11.94 16.87 0.78
N ILE A 205 10.77 16.78 1.45
CA ILE A 205 9.64 15.93 1.01
C ILE A 205 9.26 16.21 -0.44
N LYS A 206 9.14 17.49 -0.82
CA LYS A 206 8.77 17.86 -2.20
C LYS A 206 9.83 17.44 -3.21
N GLU A 207 11.09 17.72 -2.95
CA GLU A 207 12.21 17.38 -3.83
C GLU A 207 12.35 15.87 -4.00
N ASN A 208 12.13 15.12 -2.92
CA ASN A 208 12.13 13.66 -2.94
C ASN A 208 11.00 13.11 -3.83
N ILE A 209 9.79 13.64 -3.69
CA ILE A 209 8.62 13.30 -4.51
C ILE A 209 8.88 13.64 -5.98
N ASP A 210 9.37 14.85 -6.27
CA ASP A 210 9.69 15.30 -7.63
C ASP A 210 10.76 14.39 -8.27
N GLY A 211 11.77 13.97 -7.49
CA GLY A 211 12.82 13.05 -7.93
C GLY A 211 12.28 11.66 -8.31
N LEU A 212 11.32 11.13 -7.57
CA LEU A 212 10.64 9.87 -7.87
C LEU A 212 9.74 10.01 -9.12
N TYR A 213 8.91 11.05 -9.21
CA TYR A 213 8.03 11.28 -10.35
C TYR A 213 8.82 11.48 -11.66
N LYS A 214 9.96 12.14 -11.63
CA LYS A 214 10.84 12.31 -12.82
C LYS A 214 11.26 10.99 -13.44
N LYS A 215 11.24 9.89 -12.68
CA LYS A 215 11.62 8.54 -13.14
C LYS A 215 10.47 7.71 -13.71
N ILE A 216 9.22 8.10 -13.44
CA ILE A 216 8.04 7.29 -13.80
C ILE A 216 7.03 8.04 -14.70
N ARG A 217 7.18 9.34 -14.84
CA ARG A 217 6.42 10.22 -15.76
C ARG A 217 7.31 10.63 -16.93
#